data_a6053a7d394e02f0e8f2d77e28bf8b26
#
_entry.id   a6053a7d394e02f0e8f2d77e28bf8b26
#
_cell.length_a   1.000
_cell.length_b   1.000
_cell.length_c   1.000
_cell.angle_alpha   90.00
_cell.angle_beta   90.00
_cell.angle_gamma   90.00
#
_symmetry.space_group_name_H-M   'P 1'
#
loop_
_entity.id
_entity.type
_entity.pdbx_description
1 polymer ?
#
loop_
_entity_poly.entity_id
_entity_poly.type
_entity_poly.pdbx_seq_one_letter_code
_entity_poly.pdbx_strand_id
1 'polypeptide(L)'
;MRIFSPKGSVPSRLVRWLIPVFLGLCLLFIAGCSTGNSSILNPQGPVASQEAGLFWFILVVATVVFVAVESALLYSVFRFRERPGAPEPRQIHGNTRLEIWWTIVPSLVLFLVLGLTVNTLLKIQEPASTSSSPTMYVNVYGHQWWWEFRYFDNANDALSNADAVHANPTDDSPKPLAVTADELVVPVGTTVHLNLVSDNVIHSFWIPQLTGKTDVIPGHTNHMWFRADVAGTYQGECAEFCGDQHAHMRFEVVAKPQGSGANSFAAWMAAEQKPAAEPAPGTLAAQGKALFFSGIFSNNTACIQCHSVYGASYNNIKATGIVGPNLTHFGSRDLIAGGVLTNTPDNLAQWLTNPQSVKPGNDMPDLGLTPDQVKALVAYLESLQ
;
A
#
# COMPACT_ATOMS: atom_id res chain seq x y z
N MET A 1 -65.24 14.04 -13.27
CA MET A 1 -63.83 13.93 -12.88
C MET A 1 -63.08 13.23 -14.02
N ARG A 2 -62.42 13.98 -14.90
CA ARG A 2 -61.75 13.43 -16.09
C ARG A 2 -60.34 13.01 -15.68
N ILE A 3 -60.06 11.71 -15.67
CA ILE A 3 -58.74 11.14 -15.39
C ILE A 3 -57.90 11.19 -16.68
N PHE A 4 -56.78 11.84 -16.59
CA PHE A 4 -55.75 11.99 -17.65
C PHE A 4 -55.29 10.62 -18.16
N SER A 5 -55.50 10.39 -19.46
CA SER A 5 -54.88 9.27 -20.19
C SER A 5 -53.54 9.72 -20.73
N PRO A 6 -52.39 9.14 -20.30
CA PRO A 6 -51.13 9.39 -20.96
C PRO A 6 -50.99 8.51 -22.20
N LYS A 7 -51.47 9.01 -23.36
CA LYS A 7 -51.03 8.47 -24.66
C LYS A 7 -49.64 9.05 -24.98
N GLY A 8 -48.63 8.32 -24.63
CA GLY A 8 -47.25 8.60 -25.06
C GLY A 8 -46.56 7.30 -25.44
N SER A 9 -46.75 6.83 -26.69
CA SER A 9 -45.84 5.84 -27.28
C SER A 9 -44.49 6.49 -27.46
N VAL A 10 -43.47 5.98 -26.77
CA VAL A 10 -42.07 6.40 -27.01
C VAL A 10 -41.77 6.15 -28.48
N PRO A 11 -41.41 7.17 -29.27
CA PRO A 11 -41.22 7.02 -30.71
C PRO A 11 -40.08 6.01 -30.94
N SER A 12 -40.31 5.03 -31.79
CA SER A 12 -39.37 3.95 -32.10
C SER A 12 -38.01 4.44 -32.60
N ARG A 13 -37.91 5.70 -33.04
CA ARG A 13 -36.66 6.37 -33.40
C ARG A 13 -35.81 6.70 -32.20
N LEU A 14 -36.41 7.06 -31.04
CA LEU A 14 -35.63 7.38 -29.81
C LEU A 14 -34.95 6.11 -29.25
N VAL A 15 -35.62 4.97 -29.25
CA VAL A 15 -35.07 3.69 -28.78
C VAL A 15 -33.89 3.24 -29.64
N ARG A 16 -33.93 3.52 -30.96
CA ARG A 16 -32.84 3.19 -31.88
C ARG A 16 -31.52 3.94 -31.59
N TRP A 17 -31.61 5.13 -31.02
CA TRP A 17 -30.43 5.93 -30.65
C TRP A 17 -29.96 5.68 -29.20
N LEU A 18 -30.86 5.24 -28.32
CA LEU A 18 -30.47 4.91 -26.92
C LEU A 18 -29.56 3.70 -26.82
N ILE A 19 -29.72 2.71 -27.70
CA ILE A 19 -28.85 1.51 -27.69
C ILE A 19 -27.40 1.84 -28.03
N PRO A 20 -27.07 2.51 -29.16
CA PRO A 20 -25.67 2.85 -29.47
C PRO A 20 -25.08 3.86 -28.47
N VAL A 21 -25.85 4.78 -27.91
CA VAL A 21 -25.39 5.69 -26.85
C VAL A 21 -25.07 4.91 -25.58
N PHE A 22 -25.93 3.98 -25.17
CA PHE A 22 -25.67 3.13 -24.00
C PHE A 22 -24.46 2.22 -24.21
N LEU A 23 -24.31 1.60 -25.40
CA LEU A 23 -23.12 0.83 -25.76
C LEU A 23 -21.86 1.69 -25.79
N GLY A 24 -21.94 2.92 -26.32
CA GLY A 24 -20.84 3.87 -26.33
C GLY A 24 -20.42 4.30 -24.90
N LEU A 25 -21.38 4.54 -24.02
CA LEU A 25 -21.11 4.81 -22.60
C LEU A 25 -20.49 3.59 -21.90
N CYS A 26 -20.99 2.37 -22.14
CA CYS A 26 -20.38 1.15 -21.59
C CYS A 26 -18.94 0.96 -22.07
N LEU A 27 -18.65 1.24 -23.36
CA LEU A 27 -17.28 1.18 -23.91
C LEU A 27 -16.35 2.25 -23.28
N LEU A 28 -16.85 3.45 -22.99
CA LEU A 28 -16.12 4.49 -22.28
C LEU A 28 -15.80 4.10 -20.82
N PHE A 29 -16.71 3.40 -20.15
CA PHE A 29 -16.45 2.86 -18.81
C PHE A 29 -15.39 1.76 -18.81
N ILE A 30 -15.32 0.94 -19.86
CA ILE A 30 -14.30 -0.11 -20.00
C ILE A 30 -12.92 0.52 -20.30
N ALA A 31 -12.86 1.63 -21.05
CA ALA A 31 -11.61 2.34 -21.35
C ALA A 31 -11.02 3.10 -20.15
N GLY A 32 -11.77 3.27 -19.07
CA GLY A 32 -11.33 3.96 -17.85
C GLY A 32 -10.46 3.12 -16.90
N CYS A 33 -10.23 1.83 -17.18
CA CYS A 33 -9.36 0.99 -16.37
C CYS A 33 -7.89 1.33 -16.66
N SER A 34 -7.33 2.30 -15.92
CA SER A 34 -5.90 2.59 -15.94
C SER A 34 -5.13 1.41 -15.33
N THR A 35 -4.13 0.91 -16.06
CA THR A 35 -3.13 -0.04 -15.55
C THR A 35 -2.07 0.73 -14.75
N GLY A 36 -2.48 1.39 -13.66
CA GLY A 36 -1.56 2.07 -12.74
C GLY A 36 -0.68 1.08 -11.98
N ASN A 37 0.43 1.57 -11.41
CA ASN A 37 1.40 0.78 -10.64
C ASN A 37 0.83 0.15 -9.34
N SER A 38 -0.44 0.37 -9.00
CA SER A 38 -1.12 -0.21 -7.84
C SER A 38 -2.28 -1.16 -8.22
N SER A 39 -2.28 -1.71 -9.45
CA SER A 39 -3.36 -2.57 -9.91
C SER A 39 -3.15 -4.04 -9.50
N ILE A 40 -4.13 -4.61 -8.77
CA ILE A 40 -4.21 -6.05 -8.47
C ILE A 40 -4.34 -6.92 -9.74
N LEU A 41 -4.71 -6.32 -10.88
CA LEU A 41 -4.88 -7.01 -12.15
C LEU A 41 -3.60 -7.11 -12.96
N ASN A 42 -2.49 -6.54 -12.45
CA ASN A 42 -1.15 -6.65 -13.01
C ASN A 42 -0.18 -7.25 -11.98
N PRO A 43 -0.36 -8.52 -11.59
CA PRO A 43 0.45 -9.16 -10.56
C PRO A 43 1.90 -9.33 -11.01
N GLN A 44 2.84 -9.05 -10.11
CA GLN A 44 4.29 -9.14 -10.33
C GLN A 44 4.98 -10.06 -9.32
N GLY A 45 4.18 -10.86 -8.61
CA GLY A 45 4.64 -11.85 -7.66
C GLY A 45 3.69 -13.04 -7.55
N PRO A 46 4.12 -14.16 -6.93
CA PRO A 46 3.36 -15.41 -6.90
C PRO A 46 2.06 -15.29 -6.09
N VAL A 47 2.06 -14.56 -4.98
CA VAL A 47 0.87 -14.38 -4.12
C VAL A 47 -0.19 -13.58 -4.88
N ALA A 48 0.16 -12.41 -5.39
CA ALA A 48 -0.76 -11.58 -6.18
C ALA A 48 -1.28 -12.31 -7.43
N SER A 49 -0.45 -13.18 -8.06
CA SER A 49 -0.88 -13.99 -9.21
C SER A 49 -1.95 -15.02 -8.84
N GLN A 50 -1.86 -15.65 -7.67
CA GLN A 50 -2.89 -16.57 -7.18
C GLN A 50 -4.20 -15.83 -6.87
N GLU A 51 -4.12 -14.67 -6.24
CA GLU A 51 -5.27 -13.82 -5.94
C GLU A 51 -5.95 -13.30 -7.21
N ALA A 52 -5.18 -12.80 -8.19
CA ALA A 52 -5.70 -12.36 -9.47
C ALA A 52 -6.38 -13.52 -10.25
N GLY A 53 -5.82 -14.72 -10.21
CA GLY A 53 -6.43 -15.91 -10.84
C GLY A 53 -7.79 -16.24 -10.25
N LEU A 54 -7.92 -16.23 -8.92
CA LEU A 54 -9.20 -16.43 -8.22
C LEU A 54 -10.19 -15.30 -8.53
N PHE A 55 -9.74 -14.05 -8.54
CA PHE A 55 -10.56 -12.89 -8.89
C PHE A 55 -11.18 -13.03 -10.30
N TRP A 56 -10.37 -13.36 -11.31
CA TRP A 56 -10.87 -13.53 -12.68
C TRP A 56 -11.89 -14.65 -12.78
N PHE A 57 -11.68 -15.78 -12.10
CA PHE A 57 -12.66 -16.86 -12.06
C PHE A 57 -13.99 -16.39 -11.45
N ILE A 58 -13.95 -15.74 -10.28
CA ILE A 58 -15.14 -15.21 -9.62
C ILE A 58 -15.83 -14.16 -10.49
N LEU A 59 -15.08 -13.28 -11.14
CA LEU A 59 -15.64 -12.26 -12.03
C LEU A 59 -16.40 -12.87 -13.21
N VAL A 60 -15.87 -13.94 -13.83
CA VAL A 60 -16.57 -14.66 -14.90
C VAL A 60 -17.89 -15.26 -14.39
N VAL A 61 -17.87 -15.95 -13.26
CA VAL A 61 -19.07 -16.53 -12.64
C VAL A 61 -20.10 -15.45 -12.33
N ALA A 62 -19.66 -14.36 -11.68
CA ALA A 62 -20.53 -13.23 -11.34
C ALA A 62 -21.15 -12.58 -12.58
N THR A 63 -20.35 -12.42 -13.64
CA THR A 63 -20.83 -11.86 -14.93
C THR A 63 -21.90 -12.74 -15.57
N VAL A 64 -21.70 -14.07 -15.58
CA VAL A 64 -22.71 -15.01 -16.10
C VAL A 64 -24.01 -14.92 -15.32
N VAL A 65 -23.94 -14.90 -13.98
CA VAL A 65 -25.12 -14.77 -13.11
C VAL A 65 -25.81 -13.43 -13.35
N PHE A 66 -25.04 -12.33 -13.40
CA PHE A 66 -25.55 -10.98 -13.64
C PHE A 66 -26.31 -10.92 -14.97
N VAL A 67 -25.68 -11.37 -16.07
CA VAL A 67 -26.31 -11.36 -17.41
C VAL A 67 -27.57 -12.22 -17.44
N ALA A 68 -27.57 -13.40 -16.79
CA ALA A 68 -28.73 -14.28 -16.73
C ALA A 68 -29.89 -13.62 -15.97
N VAL A 69 -29.64 -13.02 -14.80
CA VAL A 69 -30.67 -12.37 -13.97
C VAL A 69 -31.18 -11.12 -14.66
N GLU A 70 -30.31 -10.23 -15.16
CA GLU A 70 -30.74 -9.01 -15.86
C GLU A 70 -31.56 -9.34 -17.12
N SER A 71 -31.13 -10.36 -17.89
CA SER A 71 -31.90 -10.81 -19.07
C SER A 71 -33.27 -11.32 -18.71
N ALA A 72 -33.39 -12.10 -17.63
CA ALA A 72 -34.69 -12.59 -17.15
C ALA A 72 -35.60 -11.46 -16.65
N LEU A 73 -35.03 -10.47 -15.94
CA LEU A 73 -35.75 -9.29 -15.48
C LEU A 73 -36.22 -8.43 -16.65
N LEU A 74 -35.37 -8.12 -17.59
CA LEU A 74 -35.71 -7.34 -18.78
C LEU A 74 -36.77 -8.06 -19.62
N TYR A 75 -36.62 -9.39 -19.84
CA TYR A 75 -37.63 -10.20 -20.51
C TYR A 75 -38.97 -10.10 -19.80
N SER A 76 -39.01 -10.23 -18.47
CA SER A 76 -40.23 -10.17 -17.67
C SER A 76 -40.90 -8.80 -17.78
N VAL A 77 -40.16 -7.70 -17.68
CA VAL A 77 -40.67 -6.33 -17.80
C VAL A 77 -41.28 -6.07 -19.17
N PHE A 78 -40.64 -6.50 -20.25
CA PHE A 78 -41.15 -6.26 -21.60
C PHE A 78 -42.28 -7.22 -21.98
N ARG A 79 -42.21 -8.48 -21.57
CA ARG A 79 -43.13 -9.53 -21.98
C ARG A 79 -44.44 -9.52 -21.20
N PHE A 80 -44.38 -9.22 -19.89
CA PHE A 80 -45.50 -9.31 -18.96
C PHE A 80 -46.01 -7.95 -18.50
N ARG A 81 -45.65 -6.86 -19.15
CA ARG A 81 -46.17 -5.53 -18.83
C ARG A 81 -47.68 -5.48 -18.97
N GLU A 82 -48.38 -4.80 -18.08
CA GLU A 82 -49.80 -4.58 -18.12
C GLU A 82 -50.21 -3.88 -19.43
N ARG A 83 -51.33 -4.37 -20.03
CA ARG A 83 -51.90 -3.79 -21.24
C ARG A 83 -53.38 -3.48 -20.98
N PRO A 84 -53.90 -2.34 -21.46
CA PRO A 84 -55.33 -2.03 -21.32
C PRO A 84 -56.19 -3.17 -21.88
N GLY A 85 -57.13 -3.70 -21.07
CA GLY A 85 -58.06 -4.79 -21.45
C GLY A 85 -57.46 -6.19 -21.41
N ALA A 86 -56.22 -6.38 -20.88
CA ALA A 86 -55.70 -7.71 -20.65
C ALA A 86 -56.44 -8.40 -19.48
N PRO A 87 -56.69 -9.73 -19.58
CA PRO A 87 -57.27 -10.49 -18.48
C PRO A 87 -56.30 -10.53 -17.29
N GLU A 88 -56.87 -10.70 -16.08
CA GLU A 88 -56.03 -10.88 -14.88
C GLU A 88 -55.10 -12.08 -15.04
N PRO A 89 -53.81 -11.94 -14.60
CA PRO A 89 -52.85 -13.03 -14.71
C PRO A 89 -53.27 -14.22 -13.85
N ARG A 90 -53.02 -15.41 -14.37
CA ARG A 90 -53.31 -16.67 -13.66
C ARG A 90 -52.43 -16.75 -12.40
N GLN A 91 -53.10 -16.94 -11.26
CA GLN A 91 -52.39 -17.11 -9.98
C GLN A 91 -51.74 -18.50 -9.89
N ILE A 92 -50.43 -18.55 -9.72
CA ILE A 92 -49.64 -19.79 -9.60
C ILE A 92 -48.97 -19.77 -8.24
N HIS A 93 -49.19 -20.79 -7.41
CA HIS A 93 -48.73 -20.85 -6.02
C HIS A 93 -47.30 -21.43 -5.81
N GLY A 94 -46.56 -21.66 -6.86
CA GLY A 94 -45.18 -22.16 -6.78
C GLY A 94 -44.89 -23.25 -7.81
N ASN A 95 -43.62 -23.62 -7.90
CA ASN A 95 -43.13 -24.71 -8.75
C ASN A 95 -41.94 -25.39 -8.06
N THR A 96 -42.22 -26.46 -7.32
CA THR A 96 -41.25 -27.19 -6.51
C THR A 96 -40.01 -27.64 -7.32
N ARG A 97 -40.18 -28.02 -8.59
CA ARG A 97 -39.04 -28.41 -9.44
C ARG A 97 -38.11 -27.21 -9.71
N LEU A 98 -38.70 -26.08 -10.01
CA LEU A 98 -37.94 -24.84 -10.23
C LEU A 98 -37.25 -24.39 -8.93
N GLU A 99 -37.93 -24.49 -7.80
CA GLU A 99 -37.39 -24.15 -6.46
C GLU A 99 -36.18 -25.00 -6.11
N ILE A 100 -36.24 -26.32 -6.36
CA ILE A 100 -35.12 -27.22 -6.17
C ILE A 100 -33.91 -26.81 -7.06
N TRP A 101 -34.15 -26.52 -8.35
CA TRP A 101 -33.05 -26.16 -9.26
C TRP A 101 -32.39 -24.82 -8.92
N TRP A 102 -33.17 -23.79 -8.59
CA TRP A 102 -32.55 -22.49 -8.23
C TRP A 102 -31.88 -22.51 -6.85
N THR A 103 -32.09 -23.53 -6.05
CA THR A 103 -31.33 -23.77 -4.81
C THR A 103 -30.09 -24.60 -5.08
N ILE A 104 -30.19 -25.72 -5.79
CA ILE A 104 -29.06 -26.65 -6.02
C ILE A 104 -27.99 -26.00 -6.89
N VAL A 105 -28.35 -25.39 -8.02
CA VAL A 105 -27.36 -24.85 -8.96
C VAL A 105 -26.49 -23.73 -8.34
N PRO A 106 -27.04 -22.69 -7.69
CA PRO A 106 -26.21 -21.72 -6.99
C PRO A 106 -25.40 -22.32 -5.85
N SER A 107 -25.94 -23.30 -5.10
CA SER A 107 -25.21 -23.98 -4.04
C SER A 107 -23.97 -24.70 -4.58
N LEU A 108 -24.07 -25.42 -5.69
CA LEU A 108 -22.93 -26.10 -6.31
C LEU A 108 -21.88 -25.11 -6.79
N VAL A 109 -22.29 -23.95 -7.36
CA VAL A 109 -21.38 -22.89 -7.75
C VAL A 109 -20.64 -22.33 -6.54
N LEU A 110 -21.36 -22.07 -5.43
CA LEU A 110 -20.74 -21.57 -4.20
C LEU A 110 -19.77 -22.58 -3.57
N PHE A 111 -20.08 -23.88 -3.58
CA PHE A 111 -19.14 -24.91 -3.11
C PHE A 111 -17.88 -25.01 -3.98
N LEU A 112 -18.02 -24.81 -5.29
CA LEU A 112 -16.84 -24.74 -6.17
C LEU A 112 -15.98 -23.52 -5.85
N VAL A 113 -16.60 -22.33 -5.71
CA VAL A 113 -15.89 -21.10 -5.32
C VAL A 113 -15.20 -21.28 -3.97
N LEU A 114 -15.88 -21.85 -2.98
CA LEU A 114 -15.32 -22.15 -1.66
C LEU A 114 -14.09 -23.05 -1.77
N GLY A 115 -14.17 -24.14 -2.54
CA GLY A 115 -13.04 -25.07 -2.73
C GLY A 115 -11.83 -24.38 -3.36
N LEU A 116 -12.04 -23.54 -4.38
CA LEU A 116 -10.97 -22.77 -5.01
C LEU A 116 -10.39 -21.72 -4.07
N THR A 117 -11.24 -21.03 -3.28
CA THR A 117 -10.80 -20.05 -2.29
C THR A 117 -9.92 -20.70 -1.21
N VAL A 118 -10.37 -21.82 -0.63
CA VAL A 118 -9.57 -22.57 0.37
C VAL A 118 -8.24 -23.04 -0.23
N ASN A 119 -8.25 -23.58 -1.45
CA ASN A 119 -7.01 -24.00 -2.12
C ASN A 119 -6.06 -22.81 -2.36
N THR A 120 -6.56 -21.65 -2.76
CA THR A 120 -5.76 -20.42 -2.93
C THR A 120 -5.19 -19.97 -1.59
N LEU A 121 -6.02 -19.92 -0.54
CA LEU A 121 -5.60 -19.55 0.81
C LEU A 121 -4.46 -20.41 1.31
N LEU A 122 -4.57 -21.74 1.18
CA LEU A 122 -3.51 -22.68 1.60
C LEU A 122 -2.20 -22.48 0.82
N LYS A 123 -2.27 -22.04 -0.45
CA LYS A 123 -1.07 -21.78 -1.27
C LYS A 123 -0.37 -20.48 -0.93
N ILE A 124 -1.11 -19.45 -0.50
CA ILE A 124 -0.54 -18.14 -0.17
C ILE A 124 -0.11 -18.03 1.29
N GLN A 125 -0.59 -18.92 2.17
CA GLN A 125 -0.31 -18.89 3.59
C GLN A 125 1.17 -19.17 3.89
N GLU A 126 1.78 -20.10 3.12
CA GLU A 126 3.20 -20.42 3.27
C GLU A 126 3.91 -20.35 1.92
N PRO A 127 5.13 -19.78 1.85
CA PRO A 127 5.90 -19.81 0.64
C PRO A 127 6.19 -21.27 0.26
N ALA A 128 6.05 -21.59 -1.03
CA ALA A 128 6.48 -22.89 -1.51
C ALA A 128 7.95 -23.10 -1.11
N SER A 129 8.18 -23.92 -0.11
CA SER A 129 9.51 -24.22 0.44
C SER A 129 10.30 -25.05 -0.59
N THR A 130 10.94 -24.35 -1.53
CA THR A 130 12.10 -24.93 -2.18
C THR A 130 13.30 -24.59 -1.29
N SER A 131 13.91 -25.59 -0.72
CA SER A 131 15.06 -25.49 0.20
C SER A 131 16.31 -24.77 -0.37
N SER A 132 16.19 -24.16 -1.55
CA SER A 132 17.23 -23.41 -2.26
C SER A 132 16.84 -21.97 -2.65
N SER A 133 15.62 -21.51 -2.33
CA SER A 133 15.24 -20.12 -2.63
C SER A 133 15.86 -19.20 -1.57
N PRO A 134 16.53 -18.10 -1.99
CA PRO A 134 17.02 -17.11 -1.06
C PRO A 134 15.87 -16.51 -0.25
N THR A 135 16.08 -16.26 1.01
CA THR A 135 15.09 -15.69 1.93
C THR A 135 15.64 -14.42 2.58
N MET A 136 14.76 -13.51 2.92
CA MET A 136 15.05 -12.27 3.63
C MET A 136 13.99 -12.03 4.70
N TYR A 137 14.37 -11.44 5.82
CA TYR A 137 13.49 -11.16 6.95
C TYR A 137 13.46 -9.67 7.24
N VAL A 138 12.27 -9.09 7.32
CA VAL A 138 12.07 -7.67 7.59
C VAL A 138 10.96 -7.49 8.63
N ASN A 139 11.24 -6.71 9.66
CA ASN A 139 10.18 -6.20 10.54
C ASN A 139 9.64 -4.91 9.95
N VAL A 140 8.32 -4.83 9.87
CA VAL A 140 7.57 -3.67 9.39
C VAL A 140 6.84 -3.06 10.58
N TYR A 141 7.13 -1.80 10.86
CA TYR A 141 6.45 -1.06 11.92
C TYR A 141 5.56 0.00 11.29
N GLY A 142 4.25 -0.06 11.64
CA GLY A 142 3.28 0.96 11.28
C GLY A 142 3.21 2.04 12.35
N HIS A 143 3.58 3.26 11.99
CA HIS A 143 3.43 4.46 12.82
C HIS A 143 2.33 5.36 12.24
N GLN A 144 1.78 6.29 12.99
CA GLN A 144 0.91 7.34 12.46
C GLN A 144 1.78 8.50 11.95
N TRP A 145 2.01 8.70 10.62
CA TRP A 145 1.49 7.95 9.44
C TRP A 145 2.65 7.73 8.49
N TRP A 146 3.50 6.76 8.80
CA TRP A 146 4.66 6.37 8.02
C TRP A 146 5.04 4.93 8.33
N TRP A 147 5.92 4.31 7.50
CA TRP A 147 6.34 2.93 7.65
C TRP A 147 7.83 2.84 7.94
N GLU A 148 8.22 2.03 8.92
CA GLU A 148 9.62 1.70 9.19
C GLU A 148 9.90 0.25 8.82
N PHE A 149 11.07 0.00 8.20
CA PHE A 149 11.53 -1.33 7.79
C PHE A 149 12.88 -1.62 8.42
N ARG A 150 12.97 -2.69 9.22
CA ARG A 150 14.22 -3.18 9.82
C ARG A 150 14.57 -4.53 9.22
N TYR A 151 15.78 -4.65 8.67
CA TYR A 151 16.25 -5.82 7.94
C TYR A 151 17.08 -6.72 8.82
N PHE A 152 16.92 -8.07 8.68
CA PHE A 152 17.64 -9.07 9.48
C PHE A 152 18.15 -10.21 8.62
N ASP A 153 19.29 -10.84 9.05
CA ASP A 153 19.87 -11.98 8.37
C ASP A 153 19.06 -13.27 8.53
N ASN A 154 18.33 -13.40 9.64
CA ASN A 154 17.63 -14.63 9.96
C ASN A 154 16.31 -14.37 10.72
N ALA A 155 15.45 -15.39 10.71
CA ALA A 155 14.12 -15.32 11.31
C ALA A 155 14.15 -15.11 12.84
N ASN A 156 15.12 -15.68 13.55
CA ASN A 156 15.18 -15.58 15.01
C ASN A 156 15.50 -14.17 15.46
N ASP A 157 16.45 -13.52 14.78
CA ASP A 157 16.82 -12.13 15.07
C ASP A 157 15.67 -11.17 14.71
N ALA A 158 14.99 -11.38 13.59
CA ALA A 158 13.81 -10.61 13.22
C ALA A 158 12.70 -10.77 14.27
N LEU A 159 12.37 -12.00 14.66
CA LEU A 159 11.29 -12.29 15.60
C LEU A 159 11.60 -11.73 17.01
N SER A 160 12.84 -11.89 17.49
CA SER A 160 13.25 -11.39 18.81
C SER A 160 13.23 -9.85 18.91
N ASN A 161 13.28 -9.16 17.77
CA ASN A 161 13.15 -7.71 17.68
C ASN A 161 11.76 -7.23 17.24
N ALA A 162 10.80 -8.11 16.99
CA ALA A 162 9.49 -7.70 16.49
C ALA A 162 8.78 -6.74 17.46
N ASP A 163 8.86 -6.99 18.76
CA ASP A 163 8.22 -6.14 19.79
C ASP A 163 9.04 -4.89 20.15
N ALA A 164 10.21 -4.70 19.56
CA ALA A 164 11.11 -3.57 19.85
C ALA A 164 10.76 -2.29 19.07
N VAL A 165 9.48 -2.01 18.87
CA VAL A 165 9.00 -0.85 18.08
C VAL A 165 9.50 0.48 18.66
N HIS A 166 9.58 0.61 19.98
CA HIS A 166 10.06 1.81 20.66
C HIS A 166 11.58 1.81 20.97
N ALA A 167 12.31 0.77 20.58
CA ALA A 167 13.75 0.73 20.77
C ALA A 167 14.48 1.44 19.62
N ASN A 168 15.57 2.14 19.94
CA ASN A 168 16.41 2.72 18.90
C ASN A 168 17.06 1.59 18.09
N PRO A 169 16.78 1.46 16.79
CA PRO A 169 17.26 0.36 15.97
C PRO A 169 18.78 0.30 15.85
N THR A 170 19.47 1.40 16.14
CA THR A 170 20.95 1.45 16.10
C THR A 170 21.60 0.89 17.36
N ASP A 171 20.86 0.78 18.46
CA ASP A 171 21.36 0.32 19.76
C ASP A 171 20.83 -1.07 20.14
N ASP A 172 19.88 -1.62 19.35
CA ASP A 172 19.26 -2.92 19.59
C ASP A 172 20.26 -4.09 19.44
N SER A 173 19.98 -5.17 20.15
CA SER A 173 20.71 -6.44 20.01
C SER A 173 19.69 -7.59 19.91
N PRO A 174 19.69 -8.36 18.81
CA PRO A 174 20.54 -8.22 17.61
C PRO A 174 20.22 -6.96 16.82
N LYS A 175 21.24 -6.34 16.24
CA LYS A 175 21.10 -5.13 15.44
C LYS A 175 20.53 -5.44 14.08
N PRO A 176 19.59 -4.61 13.55
CA PRO A 176 19.20 -4.71 12.16
C PRO A 176 20.39 -4.40 11.22
N LEU A 177 20.40 -5.03 10.06
CA LEU A 177 21.40 -4.80 9.00
C LEU A 177 21.25 -3.41 8.39
N ALA A 178 20.01 -2.96 8.25
CA ALA A 178 19.61 -1.66 7.74
C ALA A 178 18.25 -1.25 8.33
N VAL A 179 17.99 0.06 8.34
CA VAL A 179 16.70 0.65 8.75
C VAL A 179 16.31 1.70 7.72
N THR A 180 15.14 1.50 7.09
CA THR A 180 14.59 2.45 6.11
C THR A 180 13.21 2.96 6.53
N ALA A 181 12.74 4.01 5.88
CA ALA A 181 11.39 4.54 6.08
C ALA A 181 10.72 4.83 4.74
N ASP A 182 9.46 4.39 4.62
CA ASP A 182 8.60 4.56 3.45
C ASP A 182 9.14 3.93 2.15
N GLU A 183 10.25 3.23 2.21
CA GLU A 183 10.88 2.53 1.09
C GLU A 183 11.41 1.16 1.56
N LEU A 184 10.85 0.08 1.01
CA LEU A 184 11.26 -1.31 1.26
C LEU A 184 12.04 -1.83 0.06
N VAL A 185 13.36 -1.90 0.16
CA VAL A 185 14.21 -2.40 -0.93
C VAL A 185 14.43 -3.90 -0.79
N VAL A 186 14.21 -4.65 -1.86
CA VAL A 186 14.28 -6.12 -1.85
C VAL A 186 15.01 -6.66 -3.08
N PRO A 187 15.67 -7.83 -3.00
CA PRO A 187 16.23 -8.47 -4.18
C PRO A 187 15.15 -9.21 -4.98
N VAL A 188 15.16 -9.08 -6.29
CA VAL A 188 14.28 -9.83 -7.21
C VAL A 188 14.42 -11.34 -6.99
N GLY A 189 13.28 -12.06 -7.04
CA GLY A 189 13.25 -13.52 -6.91
C GLY A 189 13.52 -14.07 -5.51
N THR A 190 13.68 -13.19 -4.51
CA THR A 190 13.88 -13.57 -3.10
C THR A 190 12.54 -13.59 -2.37
N THR A 191 12.32 -14.61 -1.56
CA THR A 191 11.16 -14.66 -0.66
C THR A 191 11.41 -13.74 0.54
N VAL A 192 10.56 -12.74 0.70
CA VAL A 192 10.63 -11.76 1.79
C VAL A 192 9.59 -12.11 2.84
N HIS A 193 10.03 -12.45 4.04
CA HIS A 193 9.17 -12.67 5.20
C HIS A 193 9.06 -11.39 6.01
N LEU A 194 7.83 -11.00 6.31
CA LEU A 194 7.52 -9.81 7.07
C LEU A 194 6.90 -10.17 8.43
N ASN A 195 7.43 -9.56 9.48
CA ASN A 195 6.75 -9.42 10.77
C ASN A 195 6.12 -8.04 10.82
N LEU A 196 4.81 -7.95 11.02
CA LEU A 196 4.03 -6.73 10.98
C LEU A 196 3.64 -6.32 12.40
N VAL A 197 4.09 -5.17 12.84
CA VAL A 197 3.88 -4.65 14.19
C VAL A 197 3.39 -3.21 14.13
N SER A 198 2.39 -2.87 14.93
CA SER A 198 1.92 -1.49 15.05
C SER A 198 2.46 -0.85 16.32
N ASP A 199 2.84 0.42 16.18
CA ASP A 199 3.24 1.29 17.27
C ASP A 199 2.04 1.80 18.10
N ASN A 200 0.90 2.06 17.46
CA ASN A 200 -0.18 2.82 18.11
C ASN A 200 -1.60 2.38 17.73
N VAL A 201 -2.01 2.46 16.47
CA VAL A 201 -3.35 2.12 16.01
C VAL A 201 -3.28 0.96 15.00
N ILE A 202 -4.42 0.39 14.62
CA ILE A 202 -4.46 -0.63 13.57
C ILE A 202 -4.15 0.05 12.23
N HIS A 203 -3.25 -0.57 11.46
CA HIS A 203 -2.96 -0.30 10.07
C HIS A 203 -3.19 -1.58 9.25
N SER A 204 -3.06 -1.53 7.93
CA SER A 204 -3.00 -2.73 7.11
C SER A 204 -1.95 -2.54 6.01
N PHE A 205 -0.99 -3.45 5.94
CA PHE A 205 0.12 -3.40 4.99
C PHE A 205 -0.29 -4.06 3.68
N TRP A 206 -0.21 -3.35 2.57
CA TRP A 206 -0.65 -3.84 1.28
C TRP A 206 0.24 -3.38 0.12
N ILE A 207 0.64 -4.34 -0.72
CA ILE A 207 1.36 -4.11 -1.96
C ILE A 207 0.56 -4.80 -3.09
N PRO A 208 -0.40 -4.11 -3.73
CA PRO A 208 -1.40 -4.72 -4.62
C PRO A 208 -0.84 -5.63 -5.72
N GLN A 209 0.35 -5.30 -6.26
CA GLN A 209 0.98 -6.09 -7.34
C GLN A 209 1.79 -7.29 -6.83
N LEU A 210 2.12 -7.37 -5.55
CA LEU A 210 3.01 -8.41 -5.01
C LEU A 210 2.29 -9.39 -4.08
N THR A 211 1.34 -8.89 -3.26
CA THR A 211 0.68 -9.69 -2.22
C THR A 211 -0.66 -9.08 -1.82
N GLY A 212 -1.48 -9.85 -1.09
CA GLY A 212 -2.66 -9.37 -0.40
C GLY A 212 -2.34 -8.44 0.77
N LYS A 213 -3.36 -7.93 1.43
CA LYS A 213 -3.20 -7.08 2.62
C LYS A 213 -3.25 -7.90 3.90
N THR A 214 -2.48 -7.45 4.90
CA THR A 214 -2.47 -8.03 6.25
C THR A 214 -2.49 -6.90 7.28
N ASP A 215 -3.36 -7.03 8.27
CA ASP A 215 -3.51 -6.04 9.32
C ASP A 215 -2.28 -5.99 10.23
N VAL A 216 -1.97 -4.77 10.68
CA VAL A 216 -0.85 -4.45 11.55
C VAL A 216 -1.44 -3.95 12.86
N ILE A 217 -1.45 -4.83 13.88
CA ILE A 217 -2.27 -4.67 15.08
C ILE A 217 -1.38 -4.39 16.30
N PRO A 218 -1.69 -3.35 17.11
CA PRO A 218 -0.94 -3.09 18.35
C PRO A 218 -0.92 -4.29 19.29
N GLY A 219 0.27 -4.66 19.79
CA GLY A 219 0.43 -5.77 20.73
C GLY A 219 0.26 -7.16 20.11
N HIS A 220 0.21 -7.26 18.78
CA HIS A 220 0.15 -8.54 18.07
C HIS A 220 1.02 -8.51 16.83
N THR A 221 1.94 -9.47 16.69
CA THR A 221 2.78 -9.61 15.51
C THR A 221 2.10 -10.50 14.49
N ASN A 222 1.68 -9.93 13.36
CA ASN A 222 1.21 -10.67 12.21
C ASN A 222 2.37 -11.01 11.26
N HIS A 223 2.17 -12.03 10.45
CA HIS A 223 3.17 -12.51 9.50
C HIS A 223 2.59 -12.55 8.09
N MET A 224 3.41 -12.16 7.12
CA MET A 224 3.10 -12.35 5.71
C MET A 224 4.39 -12.53 4.91
N TRP A 225 4.26 -12.90 3.66
CA TRP A 225 5.39 -12.98 2.75
C TRP A 225 5.00 -12.50 1.34
N PHE A 226 6.01 -12.10 0.59
CA PHE A 226 5.88 -11.85 -0.83
C PHE A 226 7.19 -12.15 -1.57
N ARG A 227 7.13 -12.11 -2.89
CA ARG A 227 8.30 -12.15 -3.77
C ARG A 227 8.02 -11.26 -4.97
N ALA A 228 8.96 -10.39 -5.30
CA ALA A 228 8.93 -9.64 -6.54
C ALA A 228 9.68 -10.46 -7.62
N ASP A 229 8.98 -10.88 -8.66
CA ASP A 229 9.56 -11.68 -9.75
C ASP A 229 10.22 -10.83 -10.83
N VAL A 230 9.95 -9.52 -10.86
CA VAL A 230 10.47 -8.54 -11.83
C VAL A 230 11.08 -7.36 -11.08
N ALA A 231 12.19 -6.83 -11.60
CA ALA A 231 12.80 -5.60 -11.07
C ALA A 231 11.90 -4.39 -11.38
N GLY A 232 11.74 -3.49 -10.40
CA GLY A 232 10.89 -2.31 -10.55
C GLY A 232 10.48 -1.74 -9.20
N THR A 233 9.70 -0.66 -9.24
CA THR A 233 9.13 -0.01 -8.07
C THR A 233 7.62 -0.32 -8.01
N TYR A 234 7.17 -0.82 -6.87
CA TYR A 234 5.80 -1.22 -6.60
C TYR A 234 5.23 -0.36 -5.48
N GLN A 235 4.09 0.25 -5.72
CA GLN A 235 3.45 1.08 -4.71
C GLN A 235 2.77 0.24 -3.64
N GLY A 236 2.94 0.66 -2.38
CA GLY A 236 2.26 0.13 -1.23
C GLY A 236 1.49 1.22 -0.49
N GLU A 237 0.47 0.81 0.25
CA GLU A 237 -0.41 1.73 0.95
C GLU A 237 -0.97 1.11 2.24
N CYS A 238 -1.38 1.97 3.15
CA CYS A 238 -2.17 1.56 4.30
C CYS A 238 -3.60 1.25 3.85
N ALA A 239 -4.09 0.05 4.19
CA ALA A 239 -5.40 -0.45 3.76
C ALA A 239 -6.40 -0.64 4.91
N GLU A 240 -6.11 -0.09 6.13
CA GLU A 240 -7.03 0.00 7.26
C GLU A 240 -7.02 1.42 7.81
N PHE A 241 -8.21 1.98 8.08
CA PHE A 241 -8.33 3.36 8.54
C PHE A 241 -7.58 3.59 9.85
N CYS A 242 -6.54 4.43 9.80
CA CYS A 242 -5.61 4.70 10.89
C CYS A 242 -5.58 6.16 11.36
N GLY A 243 -6.55 6.97 10.97
CA GLY A 243 -6.66 8.39 11.36
C GLY A 243 -6.55 9.36 10.19
N ASP A 244 -6.28 10.64 10.49
CA ASP A 244 -6.42 11.78 9.58
C ASP A 244 -5.58 11.66 8.31
N GLN A 245 -4.40 11.06 8.38
CA GLN A 245 -3.49 10.90 7.24
C GLN A 245 -3.46 9.48 6.66
N HIS A 246 -4.49 8.68 6.91
CA HIS A 246 -4.61 7.33 6.36
C HIS A 246 -4.38 7.26 4.85
N ALA A 247 -4.99 8.13 4.06
CA ALA A 247 -4.82 8.19 2.60
C ALA A 247 -3.41 8.63 2.15
N HIS A 248 -2.64 9.20 3.06
CA HIS A 248 -1.28 9.70 2.84
C HIS A 248 -0.21 8.88 3.60
N MET A 249 -0.53 7.66 3.97
CA MET A 249 0.40 6.69 4.55
C MET A 249 0.77 5.66 3.48
N ARG A 250 1.72 6.02 2.64
CA ARG A 250 2.16 5.26 1.47
C ARG A 250 3.62 4.84 1.63
N PHE A 251 4.03 3.87 0.82
CA PHE A 251 5.42 3.43 0.72
C PHE A 251 5.67 2.83 -0.67
N GLU A 252 6.92 2.54 -0.95
CA GLU A 252 7.32 1.83 -2.17
C GLU A 252 8.12 0.59 -1.83
N VAL A 253 7.95 -0.45 -2.67
CA VAL A 253 8.84 -1.61 -2.68
C VAL A 253 9.71 -1.52 -3.92
N VAL A 254 11.02 -1.37 -3.72
CA VAL A 254 12.01 -1.27 -4.79
C VAL A 254 12.70 -2.63 -4.96
N ALA A 255 12.26 -3.39 -5.97
CA ALA A 255 12.87 -4.68 -6.30
C ALA A 255 14.12 -4.49 -7.19
N LYS A 256 15.28 -4.69 -6.59
CA LYS A 256 16.58 -4.54 -7.26
C LYS A 256 17.10 -5.87 -7.80
N PRO A 257 17.87 -5.86 -8.92
CA PRO A 257 18.51 -7.06 -9.43
C PRO A 257 19.42 -7.71 -8.39
N GLN A 258 19.54 -9.05 -8.45
CA GLN A 258 20.56 -9.77 -7.72
C GLN A 258 21.95 -9.58 -8.36
N GLY A 259 23.00 -9.96 -7.64
CA GLY A 259 24.38 -9.87 -8.11
C GLY A 259 25.14 -8.68 -7.55
N SER A 260 26.30 -8.32 -8.16
CA SER A 260 27.27 -7.35 -7.64
C SER A 260 27.33 -6.03 -8.43
N GLY A 261 26.40 -5.79 -9.35
CA GLY A 261 26.35 -4.52 -10.11
C GLY A 261 25.99 -3.33 -9.23
N ALA A 262 26.34 -2.12 -9.66
CA ALA A 262 26.11 -0.88 -8.90
C ALA A 262 24.62 -0.64 -8.55
N ASN A 263 23.68 -1.15 -9.37
CA ASN A 263 22.24 -1.06 -9.10
C ASN A 263 21.66 -2.33 -8.46
N SER A 264 22.51 -3.23 -7.92
CA SER A 264 22.07 -4.46 -7.27
C SER A 264 21.60 -4.21 -5.83
N PHE A 265 20.80 -5.16 -5.32
CA PHE A 265 20.42 -5.18 -3.89
C PHE A 265 21.67 -5.24 -2.98
N ALA A 266 22.68 -6.05 -3.33
CA ALA A 266 23.89 -6.16 -2.53
C ALA A 266 24.67 -4.84 -2.44
N ALA A 267 24.75 -4.08 -3.53
CA ALA A 267 25.39 -2.77 -3.51
C ALA A 267 24.62 -1.76 -2.65
N TRP A 268 23.29 -1.77 -2.75
CA TRP A 268 22.41 -0.95 -1.91
C TRP A 268 22.56 -1.32 -0.42
N MET A 269 22.45 -2.59 -0.06
CA MET A 269 22.61 -3.03 1.34
C MET A 269 23.99 -2.67 1.91
N ALA A 270 25.04 -2.80 1.11
CA ALA A 270 26.39 -2.40 1.53
C ALA A 270 26.53 -0.87 1.72
N ALA A 271 25.71 -0.07 1.05
CA ALA A 271 25.64 1.37 1.29
C ALA A 271 24.87 1.68 2.57
N GLU A 272 23.70 1.06 2.79
CA GLU A 272 22.86 1.25 3.98
C GLU A 272 23.57 0.85 5.30
N GLN A 273 24.51 -0.07 5.26
CA GLN A 273 25.32 -0.48 6.43
C GLN A 273 26.39 0.52 6.83
N LYS A 274 26.66 1.54 6.02
CA LYS A 274 27.66 2.57 6.35
C LYS A 274 27.07 3.59 7.32
N PRO A 275 27.89 4.22 8.15
CA PRO A 275 27.46 5.38 8.92
C PRO A 275 27.14 6.56 8.00
N ALA A 276 26.33 7.47 8.48
CA ALA A 276 25.99 8.70 7.77
C ALA A 276 27.25 9.47 7.30
N ALA A 277 27.18 10.00 6.08
CA ALA A 277 28.27 10.77 5.52
C ALA A 277 28.55 12.05 6.34
N GLU A 278 29.84 12.35 6.55
CA GLU A 278 30.25 13.57 7.26
C GLU A 278 30.38 14.74 6.27
N PRO A 279 29.63 15.84 6.43
CA PRO A 279 29.74 16.98 5.53
C PRO A 279 31.10 17.70 5.70
N ALA A 280 31.67 18.18 4.58
CA ALA A 280 32.89 18.90 4.60
C ALA A 280 32.83 20.18 5.46
N PRO A 281 33.84 20.51 6.27
CA PRO A 281 33.82 21.69 7.13
C PRO A 281 33.65 23.00 6.33
N GLY A 282 32.87 23.93 6.90
CA GLY A 282 32.60 25.24 6.29
C GLY A 282 31.54 25.24 5.20
N THR A 283 31.00 24.09 4.84
CA THR A 283 29.89 24.00 3.84
C THR A 283 28.54 24.32 4.46
N LEU A 284 27.55 24.58 3.61
CA LEU A 284 26.18 24.77 4.04
C LEU A 284 25.62 23.49 4.73
N ALA A 285 26.00 22.32 4.24
CA ALA A 285 25.64 21.03 4.88
C ALA A 285 26.22 20.90 6.30
N ALA A 286 27.45 21.38 6.55
CA ALA A 286 28.03 21.40 7.90
C ALA A 286 27.26 22.36 8.83
N GLN A 287 26.76 23.48 8.33
CA GLN A 287 25.89 24.39 9.08
C GLN A 287 24.56 23.70 9.39
N GLY A 288 23.97 23.02 8.41
CA GLY A 288 22.75 22.24 8.58
C GLY A 288 22.91 21.11 9.60
N LYS A 289 24.05 20.39 9.60
CA LYS A 289 24.39 19.41 10.63
C LYS A 289 24.40 20.04 12.03
N ALA A 290 25.07 21.18 12.19
CA ALA A 290 25.08 21.89 13.48
C ALA A 290 23.66 22.26 13.94
N LEU A 291 22.81 22.75 13.03
CA LEU A 291 21.40 23.06 13.32
C LEU A 291 20.60 21.80 13.68
N PHE A 292 20.79 20.70 12.97
CA PHE A 292 20.09 19.44 13.24
C PHE A 292 20.38 18.90 14.64
N PHE A 293 21.65 18.92 15.07
CA PHE A 293 22.10 18.35 16.35
C PHE A 293 21.96 19.30 17.54
N SER A 294 22.10 20.60 17.34
CA SER A 294 22.13 21.58 18.43
C SER A 294 21.11 22.71 18.33
N GLY A 295 20.34 22.75 17.25
CA GLY A 295 19.27 23.75 17.10
C GLY A 295 18.12 23.46 18.06
N ILE A 296 17.62 24.53 18.69
CA ILE A 296 16.39 24.50 19.46
C ILE A 296 15.43 25.47 18.78
N PHE A 297 14.28 24.94 18.38
CA PHE A 297 13.31 25.63 17.57
C PHE A 297 12.02 25.94 18.35
N SER A 298 10.95 26.29 17.70
CA SER A 298 9.67 26.55 18.32
C SER A 298 9.26 25.45 19.29
N ASN A 299 8.62 25.82 20.39
CA ASN A 299 8.18 24.88 21.46
C ASN A 299 9.31 24.08 22.12
N ASN A 300 10.54 24.57 22.11
CA ASN A 300 11.71 23.91 22.68
C ASN A 300 12.00 22.54 22.02
N THR A 301 11.74 22.42 20.73
CA THR A 301 11.87 21.18 19.95
C THR A 301 13.21 21.17 19.20
N ALA A 302 13.90 20.02 19.20
CA ALA A 302 15.11 19.77 18.40
C ALA A 302 14.89 18.53 17.50
N CYS A 303 15.52 18.51 16.31
CA CYS A 303 15.39 17.41 15.36
C CYS A 303 15.74 16.04 15.96
N ILE A 304 16.83 16.00 16.75
CA ILE A 304 17.36 14.80 17.42
C ILE A 304 16.45 14.21 18.51
N GLN A 305 15.43 14.95 18.96
CA GLN A 305 14.42 14.43 19.90
C GLN A 305 13.52 13.39 19.24
N CYS A 306 13.29 13.53 17.93
CA CYS A 306 12.40 12.67 17.18
C CYS A 306 13.15 11.77 16.19
N HIS A 307 14.24 12.23 15.59
CA HIS A 307 14.97 11.54 14.54
C HIS A 307 16.32 10.98 15.01
N SER A 308 16.69 9.83 14.45
CA SER A 308 18.02 9.22 14.59
C SER A 308 18.84 9.34 13.32
N VAL A 309 20.18 9.40 13.49
CA VAL A 309 21.17 9.37 12.40
C VAL A 309 22.35 8.51 12.87
N TYR A 310 22.50 7.31 12.28
CA TYR A 310 23.54 6.36 12.67
C TYR A 310 24.93 6.85 12.29
N GLY A 311 25.86 6.74 13.23
CA GLY A 311 27.27 7.09 13.03
C GLY A 311 27.58 8.60 13.04
N ALA A 312 26.57 9.48 13.03
CA ALA A 312 26.77 10.91 13.10
C ALA A 312 26.69 11.44 14.54
N SER A 313 27.52 12.44 14.82
CA SER A 313 27.45 13.21 16.08
C SER A 313 27.94 14.65 15.86
N TYR A 314 27.55 15.53 16.77
CA TYR A 314 28.04 16.92 16.79
C TYR A 314 28.30 17.33 18.23
N ASN A 315 29.53 17.74 18.57
CA ASN A 315 29.97 18.07 19.93
C ASN A 315 29.64 16.97 20.97
N ASN A 316 29.85 15.69 20.59
CA ASN A 316 29.47 14.50 21.37
C ASN A 316 27.96 14.29 21.59
N ILE A 317 27.09 15.07 20.96
CA ILE A 317 25.63 14.85 20.93
C ILE A 317 25.32 13.87 19.81
N LYS A 318 24.59 12.79 20.12
CA LYS A 318 24.10 11.80 19.15
C LYS A 318 22.62 12.06 18.86
N ALA A 319 22.17 11.72 17.66
CA ALA A 319 20.76 11.71 17.28
C ALA A 319 20.20 10.30 17.51
N THR A 320 19.37 10.13 18.53
CA THR A 320 18.83 8.82 18.94
C THR A 320 17.31 8.83 19.09
N GLY A 321 16.63 9.83 18.53
CA GLY A 321 15.16 9.91 18.52
C GLY A 321 14.54 8.77 17.74
N ILE A 322 13.37 8.30 18.19
CA ILE A 322 12.66 7.13 17.65
C ILE A 322 11.20 7.46 17.26
N VAL A 323 10.73 8.68 17.50
CA VAL A 323 9.37 9.12 17.16
C VAL A 323 9.20 9.33 15.65
N GLY A 324 10.24 9.88 15.02
CA GLY A 324 10.28 10.08 13.57
C GLY A 324 11.24 9.11 12.89
N PRO A 325 11.21 9.05 11.54
CA PRO A 325 12.07 8.14 10.78
C PRO A 325 13.56 8.33 11.06
N ASN A 326 14.32 7.22 10.98
CA ASN A 326 15.78 7.25 10.90
C ASN A 326 16.20 7.97 9.61
N LEU A 327 17.11 8.93 9.69
CA LEU A 327 17.51 9.79 8.57
C LEU A 327 18.94 9.51 8.06
N THR A 328 19.55 8.38 8.42
CA THR A 328 20.95 8.04 8.12
C THR A 328 21.29 8.13 6.63
N HIS A 329 20.42 7.59 5.77
CA HIS A 329 20.54 7.59 4.30
C HIS A 329 19.37 8.34 3.65
N PHE A 330 18.99 9.46 4.24
CA PHE A 330 17.83 10.23 3.79
C PHE A 330 17.98 10.74 2.35
N GLY A 331 19.16 11.21 1.95
CA GLY A 331 19.43 11.73 0.61
C GLY A 331 19.37 10.66 -0.50
N SER A 332 19.34 9.37 -0.13
CA SER A 332 19.22 8.26 -1.08
C SER A 332 17.79 7.78 -1.31
N ARG A 333 16.81 8.31 -0.58
CA ARG A 333 15.40 7.92 -0.68
C ARG A 333 14.70 8.62 -1.83
N ASP A 334 13.73 7.93 -2.43
CA ASP A 334 12.89 8.51 -3.48
C ASP A 334 11.68 9.28 -2.90
N LEU A 335 11.22 8.91 -1.69
CA LEU A 335 10.03 9.44 -1.05
C LEU A 335 10.30 10.06 0.32
N ILE A 336 9.51 11.08 0.68
CA ILE A 336 9.48 11.73 1.99
C ILE A 336 8.04 11.96 2.47
N ALA A 337 7.86 12.35 3.72
CA ALA A 337 6.59 12.68 4.34
C ALA A 337 5.56 11.53 4.32
N GLY A 338 6.01 10.27 4.51
CA GLY A 338 5.12 9.10 4.47
C GLY A 338 4.64 8.79 3.05
N GLY A 339 5.51 8.97 2.04
CA GLY A 339 5.22 8.70 0.63
C GLY A 339 4.34 9.76 -0.06
N VAL A 340 4.21 10.95 0.53
CA VAL A 340 3.38 12.05 -0.05
C VAL A 340 4.14 12.85 -1.09
N LEU A 341 5.45 13.08 -0.86
CA LEU A 341 6.30 13.87 -1.72
C LEU A 341 7.48 13.05 -2.24
N THR A 342 7.91 13.32 -3.46
CA THR A 342 9.23 12.86 -3.95
C THR A 342 10.34 13.62 -3.22
N ASN A 343 11.45 12.93 -2.94
CA ASN A 343 12.60 13.53 -2.29
C ASN A 343 13.38 14.42 -3.28
N THR A 344 13.06 15.69 -3.26
CA THR A 344 13.74 16.74 -4.01
C THR A 344 14.05 17.90 -3.07
N PRO A 345 15.10 18.69 -3.32
CA PRO A 345 15.45 19.85 -2.46
C PRO A 345 14.27 20.80 -2.25
N ASP A 346 13.45 21.04 -3.27
CA ASP A 346 12.27 21.92 -3.19
C ASP A 346 11.17 21.33 -2.31
N ASN A 347 10.84 20.06 -2.49
CA ASN A 347 9.85 19.34 -1.68
C ASN A 347 10.30 19.20 -0.22
N LEU A 348 11.58 18.91 -0.01
CA LEU A 348 12.16 18.88 1.34
C LEU A 348 12.12 20.26 2.00
N ALA A 349 12.42 21.33 1.25
CA ALA A 349 12.30 22.69 1.76
C ALA A 349 10.84 23.03 2.13
N GLN A 350 9.87 22.62 1.30
CA GLN A 350 8.45 22.78 1.59
C GLN A 350 8.07 22.03 2.88
N TRP A 351 8.49 20.76 3.01
CA TRP A 351 8.23 19.94 4.19
C TRP A 351 8.82 20.55 5.46
N LEU A 352 10.09 20.98 5.44
CA LEU A 352 10.76 21.60 6.57
C LEU A 352 10.17 22.96 6.96
N THR A 353 9.68 23.71 5.99
CA THR A 353 9.08 25.03 6.24
C THR A 353 7.76 24.90 7.01
N ASN A 354 6.88 23.99 6.62
CA ASN A 354 5.62 23.73 7.33
C ASN A 354 5.09 22.33 7.01
N PRO A 355 5.44 21.31 7.83
CA PRO A 355 4.93 19.94 7.66
C PRO A 355 3.42 19.86 7.72
N GLN A 356 2.78 20.72 8.51
CA GLN A 356 1.33 20.72 8.70
C GLN A 356 0.57 21.23 7.47
N SER A 357 1.20 22.01 6.60
CA SER A 357 0.60 22.42 5.31
C SER A 357 0.61 21.31 4.26
N VAL A 358 1.55 20.37 4.37
CA VAL A 358 1.70 19.22 3.45
C VAL A 358 0.87 18.03 3.93
N LYS A 359 0.94 17.73 5.22
CA LYS A 359 0.33 16.56 5.84
C LYS A 359 -0.31 16.97 7.17
N PRO A 360 -1.50 17.59 7.16
CA PRO A 360 -2.15 18.12 8.36
C PRO A 360 -2.38 17.05 9.42
N GLY A 361 -2.07 17.36 10.68
CA GLY A 361 -2.23 16.44 11.80
C GLY A 361 -1.09 15.44 11.99
N ASN A 362 -0.01 15.48 11.19
CA ASN A 362 1.18 14.66 11.42
C ASN A 362 1.93 15.10 12.70
N ASP A 363 2.74 14.19 13.27
CA ASP A 363 3.45 14.43 14.54
C ASP A 363 4.64 15.39 14.42
N MET A 364 5.16 15.65 13.22
CA MET A 364 6.23 16.62 13.02
C MET A 364 5.67 18.05 13.11
N PRO A 365 6.03 18.82 14.15
CA PRO A 365 5.49 20.17 14.33
C PRO A 365 6.09 21.18 13.34
N ASP A 366 5.40 22.30 13.16
CA ASP A 366 6.00 23.49 12.55
C ASP A 366 7.06 24.06 13.50
N LEU A 367 8.32 24.02 13.08
CA LEU A 367 9.47 24.45 13.88
C LEU A 367 9.74 25.95 13.78
N GLY A 368 9.04 26.68 12.91
CA GLY A 368 9.25 28.11 12.68
C GLY A 368 10.63 28.44 12.11
N LEU A 369 11.13 27.58 11.21
CA LEU A 369 12.47 27.71 10.62
C LEU A 369 12.56 28.94 9.71
N THR A 370 13.67 29.67 9.82
CA THR A 370 13.96 30.76 8.85
C THR A 370 14.37 30.16 7.49
N PRO A 371 14.23 30.92 6.38
CA PRO A 371 14.62 30.44 5.06
C PRO A 371 16.10 29.96 4.98
N ASP A 372 17.01 30.60 5.72
CA ASP A 372 18.41 30.22 5.74
C ASP A 372 18.65 28.91 6.52
N GLN A 373 17.88 28.70 7.61
CA GLN A 373 17.89 27.42 8.35
C GLN A 373 17.35 26.29 7.50
N VAL A 374 16.25 26.51 6.77
CA VAL A 374 15.68 25.52 5.83
C VAL A 374 16.73 25.13 4.79
N LYS A 375 17.38 26.10 4.13
CA LYS A 375 18.43 25.83 3.14
C LYS A 375 19.59 25.02 3.70
N ALA A 376 20.04 25.34 4.90
CA ALA A 376 21.13 24.63 5.55
C ALA A 376 20.73 23.17 5.90
N LEU A 377 19.53 22.98 6.45
CA LEU A 377 18.98 21.66 6.77
C LEU A 377 18.77 20.80 5.52
N VAL A 378 18.23 21.37 4.44
CA VAL A 378 18.12 20.70 3.14
C VAL A 378 19.48 20.22 2.66
N ALA A 379 20.50 21.11 2.66
CA ALA A 379 21.84 20.74 2.23
C ALA A 379 22.46 19.62 3.10
N TYR A 380 22.16 19.59 4.38
CA TYR A 380 22.61 18.51 5.27
C TYR A 380 21.90 17.19 4.98
N LEU A 381 20.57 17.19 4.98
CA LEU A 381 19.76 15.98 4.79
C LEU A 381 20.01 15.33 3.42
N GLU A 382 20.11 16.12 2.36
CA GLU A 382 20.48 15.64 1.02
C GLU A 382 21.91 15.06 0.94
N SER A 383 22.81 15.47 1.85
CA SER A 383 24.18 14.92 1.92
C SER A 383 24.26 13.54 2.60
N LEU A 384 23.19 13.09 3.25
CA LEU A 384 23.10 11.80 3.92
C LEU A 384 22.77 10.70 2.90
N GLN A 385 23.78 10.20 2.21
CA GLN A 385 23.68 9.17 1.16
C GLN A 385 24.41 7.88 1.56
#